data_6b7f51f54eca264a91b4bdd00792a1e2
#
_entry.id   6b7f51f54eca264a91b4bdd00792a1e2
#
_cell.length_a   1.000
_cell.length_b   1.000
_cell.length_c   1.000
_cell.angle_alpha   90.00
_cell.angle_beta   90.00
_cell.angle_gamma   90.00
#
_symmetry.space_group_name_H-M   'P 1'
#
loop_
_entity.id
_entity.type
_entity.pdbx_description
1 polymer ?
#
loop_
_entity_poly.entity_id
_entity_poly.type
_entity_poly.pdbx_seq_one_letter_code
_entity_poly.pdbx_strand_id
1 'polypeptide(L)'
;MTHLQRAYIFDIDGVLADCSHRLHFIQQEPKDWKRFYENSDKDEVIQPNKNTLRLLRNALHGYQTRGILFVTGRSEAHRELTMNWLKKKVWGCFGNLYDDMLFMRKDGDFRPDWEVKKEIYEKELKDKYEILGVFEDRTRVVQMWRSLGLTCYQVCEGNY
;
A
#
# COMPACT_ATOMS: atom_id res chain seq x y z
N MET A 1 -9.83 -6.11 -27.80
CA MET A 1 -9.85 -6.41 -26.36
C MET A 1 -8.65 -5.74 -25.74
N THR A 2 -8.85 -4.71 -24.92
CA THR A 2 -7.75 -4.06 -24.18
C THR A 2 -7.26 -5.05 -23.13
N HIS A 3 -6.03 -5.55 -23.29
CA HIS A 3 -5.41 -6.40 -22.28
C HIS A 3 -5.17 -5.56 -21.01
N LEU A 4 -5.83 -5.94 -19.91
CA LEU A 4 -5.55 -5.37 -18.58
C LEU A 4 -4.09 -5.64 -18.20
N GLN A 5 -3.46 -4.67 -17.56
CA GLN A 5 -2.10 -4.83 -17.03
C GLN A 5 -2.14 -5.71 -15.76
N ARG A 6 -1.27 -6.72 -15.68
CA ARG A 6 -1.20 -7.61 -14.51
C ARG A 6 -0.44 -6.92 -13.39
N ALA A 7 -1.00 -6.91 -12.18
CA ALA A 7 -0.38 -6.25 -11.05
C ALA A 7 -0.65 -6.95 -9.71
N TYR A 8 0.25 -6.74 -8.75
CA TYR A 8 0.02 -7.00 -7.33
C TYR A 8 -0.17 -5.69 -6.59
N ILE A 9 -1.04 -5.68 -5.59
CA ILE A 9 -1.25 -4.55 -4.67
C ILE A 9 -0.51 -4.83 -3.37
N PHE A 10 0.21 -3.83 -2.87
CA PHE A 10 0.81 -3.82 -1.54
C PHE A 10 0.30 -2.65 -0.74
N ASP A 11 -0.20 -2.90 0.48
CA ASP A 11 -0.28 -1.83 1.48
C ASP A 11 1.11 -1.45 1.98
N ILE A 12 1.22 -0.35 2.70
CA ILE A 12 2.48 0.18 3.21
C ILE A 12 2.62 -0.10 4.71
N ASP A 13 1.76 0.49 5.53
CA ASP A 13 1.83 0.39 6.99
C ASP A 13 1.46 -1.02 7.46
N GLY A 14 2.34 -1.68 8.23
CA GLY A 14 2.16 -3.06 8.68
C GLY A 14 2.48 -4.11 7.61
N VAL A 15 2.66 -3.74 6.34
CA VAL A 15 3.02 -4.65 5.25
C VAL A 15 4.47 -4.45 4.80
N LEU A 16 4.84 -3.25 4.38
CA LEU A 16 6.20 -2.91 3.95
C LEU A 16 6.95 -2.09 4.99
N ALA A 17 6.23 -1.27 5.74
CA ALA A 17 6.74 -0.37 6.75
C ALA A 17 6.37 -0.87 8.16
N ASP A 18 7.36 -1.05 9.02
CA ASP A 18 7.15 -1.24 10.45
C ASP A 18 6.83 0.11 11.08
N CYS A 19 5.55 0.34 11.33
CA CYS A 19 5.04 1.57 11.92
C CYS A 19 4.94 1.51 13.46
N SER A 20 5.46 0.47 14.11
CA SER A 20 5.31 0.22 15.56
C SER A 20 5.81 1.39 16.41
N HIS A 21 6.93 2.03 16.02
CA HIS A 21 7.52 3.16 16.76
C HIS A 21 6.61 4.40 16.84
N ARG A 22 5.60 4.53 15.97
CA ARG A 22 4.69 5.67 15.90
C ARG A 22 3.22 5.34 16.22
N LEU A 23 2.89 4.07 16.51
CA LEU A 23 1.53 3.66 16.86
C LEU A 23 0.99 4.39 18.09
N HIS A 24 1.84 4.74 19.05
CA HIS A 24 1.45 5.47 20.25
C HIS A 24 0.73 6.80 19.96
N PHE A 25 1.00 7.45 18.81
CA PHE A 25 0.31 8.68 18.42
C PHE A 25 -1.19 8.46 18.11
N ILE A 26 -1.57 7.27 17.71
CA ILE A 26 -2.96 6.93 17.35
C ILE A 26 -3.64 5.96 18.35
N GLN A 27 -2.89 5.47 19.34
CA GLN A 27 -3.41 4.67 20.45
C GLN A 27 -3.87 5.53 21.63
N GLN A 28 -3.51 6.82 21.64
CA GLN A 28 -3.96 7.82 22.62
C GLN A 28 -5.23 8.55 22.17
N GLU A 29 -5.91 9.20 23.10
CA GLU A 29 -7.02 10.11 22.80
C GLU A 29 -6.68 11.56 23.25
N PRO A 30 -6.85 12.57 22.40
CA PRO A 30 -7.21 12.47 20.99
C PRO A 30 -6.07 11.87 20.14
N LYS A 31 -6.44 11.16 19.08
CA LYS A 31 -5.46 10.59 18.13
C LYS A 31 -4.70 11.68 17.39
N ASP A 32 -3.39 11.58 17.36
CA ASP A 32 -2.52 12.52 16.65
C ASP A 32 -2.09 11.95 15.29
N TRP A 33 -3.00 11.96 14.34
CA TRP A 33 -2.75 11.51 12.99
C TRP A 33 -1.65 12.30 12.29
N LYS A 34 -1.52 13.59 12.61
CA LYS A 34 -0.48 14.44 12.02
C LYS A 34 0.90 13.93 12.37
N ARG A 35 1.21 13.75 13.65
CA ARG A 35 2.51 13.20 14.07
C ARG A 35 2.71 11.77 13.60
N PHE A 36 1.65 10.98 13.56
CA PHE A 36 1.71 9.61 13.05
C PHE A 36 2.23 9.58 11.61
N TYR A 37 1.72 10.41 10.72
CA TYR A 37 2.18 10.45 9.33
C TYR A 37 3.52 11.19 9.15
N GLU A 38 3.77 12.29 9.85
CA GLU A 38 5.02 13.06 9.78
C GLU A 38 6.27 12.23 10.18
N ASN A 39 6.10 11.17 10.96
CA ASN A 39 7.18 10.29 11.37
C ASN A 39 7.32 9.02 10.49
N SER A 40 6.56 8.91 9.41
CA SER A 40 6.56 7.70 8.57
C SER A 40 7.81 7.51 7.70
N ASP A 41 8.62 8.53 7.54
CA ASP A 41 9.93 8.46 6.88
C ASP A 41 10.98 7.67 7.68
N LYS A 42 10.74 7.51 9.00
CA LYS A 42 11.60 6.77 9.93
C LYS A 42 11.27 5.29 10.03
N ASP A 43 10.18 4.85 9.39
CA ASP A 43 9.75 3.46 9.42
C ASP A 43 10.87 2.54 8.91
N GLU A 44 11.12 1.46 9.64
CA GLU A 44 11.98 0.39 9.14
C GLU A 44 11.22 -0.52 8.17
N VAL A 45 11.96 -1.16 7.28
CA VAL A 45 11.38 -2.03 6.26
C VAL A 45 11.10 -3.41 6.84
N ILE A 46 9.90 -3.93 6.61
CA ILE A 46 9.57 -5.34 6.87
C ILE A 46 10.22 -6.18 5.77
N GLN A 47 11.43 -6.66 6.04
CA GLN A 47 12.32 -7.27 5.05
C GLN A 47 11.75 -8.50 4.34
N PRO A 48 11.03 -9.44 5.01
CA PRO A 48 10.42 -10.58 4.32
C PRO A 48 9.43 -10.15 3.23
N ASN A 49 8.59 -9.16 3.52
CA ASN A 49 7.58 -8.68 2.58
C ASN A 49 8.20 -7.88 1.42
N LYS A 50 9.25 -7.11 1.68
CA LYS A 50 10.06 -6.47 0.63
C LYS A 50 10.69 -7.52 -0.29
N ASN A 51 11.20 -8.63 0.23
CA ASN A 51 11.76 -9.71 -0.58
C ASN A 51 10.68 -10.35 -1.47
N THR A 52 9.48 -10.59 -0.94
CA THR A 52 8.33 -11.07 -1.70
C THR A 52 7.98 -10.11 -2.83
N LEU A 53 7.87 -8.81 -2.55
CA LEU A 53 7.64 -7.78 -3.57
C LEU A 53 8.68 -7.85 -4.69
N ARG A 54 9.97 -7.99 -4.35
CA ARG A 54 11.06 -8.10 -5.33
C ARG A 54 10.91 -9.33 -6.23
N LEU A 55 10.58 -10.47 -5.66
CA LEU A 55 10.35 -11.71 -6.41
C LEU A 55 9.19 -11.57 -7.39
N LEU A 56 8.05 -11.04 -6.93
CA LEU A 56 6.86 -10.84 -7.75
C LEU A 56 7.11 -9.82 -8.87
N ARG A 57 7.78 -8.72 -8.55
CA ARG A 57 8.16 -7.73 -9.55
C ARG A 57 9.07 -8.34 -10.63
N ASN A 58 10.05 -9.14 -10.24
CA ASN A 58 10.94 -9.81 -11.20
C ASN A 58 10.17 -10.83 -12.06
N ALA A 59 9.21 -11.54 -11.49
CA ALA A 59 8.36 -12.47 -12.23
C ALA A 59 7.50 -11.76 -13.29
N LEU A 60 7.11 -10.50 -13.05
CA LEU A 60 6.38 -9.66 -14.01
C LEU A 60 7.29 -8.90 -14.98
N HIS A 61 8.61 -8.92 -14.74
CA HIS A 61 9.58 -8.19 -15.57
C HIS A 61 9.68 -8.83 -16.97
N GLY A 62 9.43 -8.05 -17.98
CA GLY A 62 9.34 -8.51 -19.38
C GLY A 62 7.93 -8.42 -19.96
N TYR A 63 6.91 -8.34 -19.11
CA TYR A 63 5.52 -8.14 -19.55
C TYR A 63 4.99 -6.72 -19.27
N GLN A 64 5.47 -6.05 -18.20
CA GLN A 64 4.98 -4.69 -17.86
C GLN A 64 5.87 -3.96 -16.84
N THR A 65 6.01 -2.65 -17.02
CA THR A 65 6.82 -1.78 -16.14
C THR A 65 6.14 -1.45 -14.79
N ARG A 66 4.83 -1.71 -14.65
CA ARG A 66 3.99 -1.27 -13.52
C ARG A 66 3.23 -2.42 -12.85
N GLY A 67 3.89 -3.55 -12.68
CA GLY A 67 3.28 -4.74 -12.07
C GLY A 67 3.14 -4.71 -10.54
N ILE A 68 3.61 -3.64 -9.87
CA ILE A 68 3.44 -3.42 -8.43
C ILE A 68 2.71 -2.09 -8.22
N LEU A 69 1.64 -2.12 -7.45
CA LEU A 69 0.86 -0.96 -7.07
C LEU A 69 0.86 -0.84 -5.54
N PHE A 70 0.97 0.38 -5.04
CA PHE A 70 0.87 0.68 -3.62
C PHE A 70 -0.47 1.35 -3.36
N VAL A 71 -1.28 0.75 -2.47
CA VAL A 71 -2.60 1.29 -2.08
C VAL A 71 -2.61 1.44 -0.57
N THR A 72 -2.63 2.67 -0.08
CA THR A 72 -2.44 2.97 1.34
C THR A 72 -3.49 3.92 1.90
N GLY A 73 -3.76 3.78 3.21
CA GLY A 73 -4.58 4.72 3.97
C GLY A 73 -3.89 6.05 4.31
N ARG A 74 -2.61 6.22 3.98
CA ARG A 74 -1.90 7.48 4.20
C ARG A 74 -2.53 8.60 3.36
N SER A 75 -2.62 9.82 3.93
CA SER A 75 -3.16 10.99 3.23
C SER A 75 -2.25 11.46 2.10
N GLU A 76 -2.86 11.94 1.02
CA GLU A 76 -2.20 12.64 -0.09
C GLU A 76 -1.33 13.82 0.37
N ALA A 77 -1.65 14.47 1.49
CA ALA A 77 -0.81 15.51 2.09
C ALA A 77 0.61 15.03 2.41
N HIS A 78 0.82 13.71 2.53
CA HIS A 78 2.12 13.08 2.80
C HIS A 78 2.67 12.27 1.62
N ARG A 79 2.19 12.55 0.38
CA ARG A 79 2.60 11.81 -0.83
C ARG A 79 4.10 11.85 -1.05
N GLU A 80 4.69 13.03 -1.03
CA GLU A 80 6.13 13.19 -1.25
C GLU A 80 6.96 12.41 -0.22
N LEU A 81 6.60 12.51 1.05
CA LEU A 81 7.26 11.77 2.13
C LEU A 81 7.18 10.25 1.92
N THR A 82 5.99 9.76 1.58
CA THR A 82 5.73 8.34 1.32
C THR A 82 6.48 7.86 0.07
N MET A 83 6.45 8.62 -1.01
CA MET A 83 7.15 8.29 -2.25
C MET A 83 8.67 8.25 -2.04
N ASN A 84 9.24 9.21 -1.29
CA ASN A 84 10.66 9.24 -0.98
C ASN A 84 11.08 8.03 -0.12
N TRP A 85 10.25 7.65 0.86
CA TRP A 85 10.49 6.45 1.66
C TRP A 85 10.46 5.18 0.81
N LEU A 86 9.43 5.02 -0.06
CA LEU A 86 9.33 3.89 -0.99
C LEU A 86 10.54 3.81 -1.91
N LYS A 87 10.96 4.92 -2.52
CA LYS A 87 12.15 4.97 -3.39
C LYS A 87 13.41 4.56 -2.66
N LYS A 88 13.63 5.10 -1.47
CA LYS A 88 14.86 4.89 -0.69
C LYS A 88 14.92 3.51 -0.04
N LYS A 89 13.84 3.08 0.60
CA LYS A 89 13.82 1.90 1.49
C LYS A 89 13.34 0.63 0.79
N VAL A 90 12.36 0.74 -0.10
CA VAL A 90 11.73 -0.43 -0.75
C VAL A 90 12.23 -0.64 -2.17
N TRP A 91 12.14 0.37 -3.00
CA TRP A 91 12.40 0.26 -4.44
C TRP A 91 13.89 0.18 -4.77
N GLY A 92 14.72 1.07 -4.22
CA GLY A 92 16.19 1.05 -4.39
C GLY A 92 16.63 1.13 -5.84
N CYS A 93 17.43 0.15 -6.28
CA CYS A 93 18.01 0.10 -7.63
C CYS A 93 17.11 -0.50 -8.72
N PHE A 94 15.82 -0.71 -8.46
CA PHE A 94 14.90 -1.35 -9.42
C PHE A 94 14.44 -0.45 -10.58
N GLY A 95 15.08 0.66 -10.82
CA GLY A 95 14.68 1.62 -11.84
C GLY A 95 13.68 2.66 -11.28
N ASN A 96 12.85 3.20 -12.16
CA ASN A 96 11.94 4.28 -11.77
C ASN A 96 10.71 3.75 -11.00
N LEU A 97 10.45 4.32 -9.85
CA LEU A 97 9.15 4.26 -9.19
C LEU A 97 8.33 5.46 -9.69
N TYR A 98 7.22 5.18 -10.38
CA TYR A 98 6.37 6.20 -10.97
C TYR A 98 5.28 6.63 -10.00
N ASP A 99 4.85 7.87 -10.12
CA ASP A 99 3.85 8.47 -9.24
C ASP A 99 2.47 7.79 -9.35
N ASP A 100 2.13 7.30 -10.54
CA ASP A 100 0.90 6.56 -10.83
C ASP A 100 0.90 5.09 -10.33
N MET A 101 1.94 4.66 -9.64
CA MET A 101 1.97 3.37 -8.91
C MET A 101 1.54 3.53 -7.44
N LEU A 102 1.37 4.75 -6.94
CA LEU A 102 1.00 5.03 -5.55
C LEU A 102 -0.40 5.66 -5.48
N PHE A 103 -1.31 4.97 -4.81
CA PHE A 103 -2.70 5.38 -4.59
C PHE A 103 -2.92 5.63 -3.10
N MET A 104 -3.34 6.83 -2.76
CA MET A 104 -3.43 7.32 -1.39
C MET A 104 -4.84 7.82 -1.07
N ARG A 105 -5.13 7.93 0.22
CA ARG A 105 -6.32 8.59 0.76
C ARG A 105 -6.32 10.06 0.36
N LYS A 106 -7.43 10.58 -0.14
CA LYS A 106 -7.56 12.02 -0.39
C LYS A 106 -7.38 12.81 0.92
N ASP A 107 -6.76 13.98 0.81
CA ASP A 107 -6.65 14.85 1.97
C ASP A 107 -8.03 15.26 2.49
N GLY A 108 -8.19 15.27 3.82
CA GLY A 108 -9.48 15.53 4.46
C GLY A 108 -10.50 14.38 4.41
N ASP A 109 -10.13 13.20 3.90
CA ASP A 109 -11.00 12.01 3.94
C ASP A 109 -10.76 11.22 5.24
N PHE A 110 -11.73 11.23 6.14
CA PHE A 110 -11.68 10.55 7.45
C PHE A 110 -12.46 9.23 7.49
N ARG A 111 -12.92 8.73 6.34
CA ARG A 111 -13.61 7.44 6.27
C ARG A 111 -12.71 6.28 6.72
N PRO A 112 -13.28 5.14 7.12
CA PRO A 112 -12.53 3.93 7.40
C PRO A 112 -11.63 3.53 6.22
N ASP A 113 -10.47 2.97 6.52
CA ASP A 113 -9.45 2.61 5.53
C ASP A 113 -9.97 1.66 4.44
N TRP A 114 -10.79 0.69 4.83
CA TRP A 114 -11.38 -0.27 3.89
C TRP A 114 -12.33 0.41 2.87
N GLU A 115 -13.04 1.48 3.25
CA GLU A 115 -13.89 2.25 2.32
C GLU A 115 -13.05 3.00 1.29
N VAL A 116 -11.99 3.66 1.76
CA VAL A 116 -11.07 4.42 0.93
C VAL A 116 -10.39 3.51 -0.09
N LYS A 117 -9.83 2.38 0.35
CA LYS A 117 -9.15 1.41 -0.52
C LYS A 117 -10.12 0.75 -1.52
N LYS A 118 -11.36 0.48 -1.10
CA LYS A 118 -12.40 0.00 -1.99
C LYS A 118 -12.69 1.01 -3.10
N GLU A 119 -12.87 2.28 -2.75
CA GLU A 119 -13.12 3.35 -3.73
C GLU A 119 -11.96 3.51 -4.72
N ILE A 120 -10.71 3.47 -4.23
CA ILE A 120 -9.52 3.50 -5.09
C ILE A 120 -9.56 2.35 -6.10
N TYR A 121 -9.84 1.14 -5.64
CA TYR A 121 -9.94 -0.02 -6.53
C TYR A 121 -11.03 0.16 -7.59
N GLU A 122 -12.23 0.53 -7.17
CA GLU A 122 -13.38 0.64 -8.07
C GLU A 122 -13.23 1.75 -9.12
N LYS A 123 -12.58 2.87 -8.76
CA LYS A 123 -12.44 4.03 -9.66
C LYS A 123 -11.16 4.05 -10.47
N GLU A 124 -10.06 3.53 -9.89
CA GLU A 124 -8.73 3.72 -10.47
C GLU A 124 -8.10 2.44 -11.01
N LEU A 125 -8.45 1.27 -10.49
CA LEU A 125 -7.69 0.05 -10.73
C LEU A 125 -8.43 -1.02 -11.53
N LYS A 126 -9.69 -1.33 -11.19
CA LYS A 126 -10.41 -2.51 -11.70
C LYS A 126 -10.52 -2.59 -13.23
N ASP A 127 -10.58 -1.44 -13.90
CA ASP A 127 -10.73 -1.37 -15.36
C ASP A 127 -9.39 -1.24 -16.11
N LYS A 128 -8.27 -1.11 -15.35
CA LYS A 128 -6.91 -0.97 -15.89
C LYS A 128 -6.04 -2.18 -15.61
N TYR A 129 -6.29 -2.87 -14.48
CA TYR A 129 -5.41 -3.92 -13.99
C TYR A 129 -6.15 -5.24 -13.72
N GLU A 130 -5.50 -6.35 -14.10
CA GLU A 130 -5.77 -7.69 -13.60
C GLU A 130 -4.98 -7.86 -12.29
N ILE A 131 -5.66 -7.76 -11.14
CA ILE A 131 -5.00 -7.89 -9.84
C ILE A 131 -4.76 -9.36 -9.52
N LEU A 132 -3.49 -9.75 -9.48
CA LEU A 132 -3.06 -11.13 -9.22
C LEU A 132 -3.06 -11.49 -7.73
N GLY A 133 -2.96 -10.47 -6.86
CA GLY A 133 -3.00 -10.64 -5.43
C GLY A 133 -2.78 -9.33 -4.69
N VAL A 134 -3.25 -9.29 -3.46
CA VAL A 134 -3.15 -8.13 -2.54
C VAL A 134 -2.44 -8.57 -1.29
N PHE A 135 -1.51 -7.75 -0.78
CA PHE A 135 -0.80 -7.94 0.48
C PHE A 135 -1.26 -6.89 1.48
N GLU A 136 -1.84 -7.33 2.59
CA GLU A 136 -2.52 -6.48 3.56
C GLU A 136 -2.34 -7.05 4.97
N ASP A 137 -2.42 -6.21 6.02
CA ASP A 137 -2.33 -6.65 7.42
C ASP A 137 -3.68 -6.55 8.15
N ARG A 138 -4.47 -5.49 7.90
CA ARG A 138 -5.70 -5.21 8.64
C ARG A 138 -6.84 -6.12 8.25
N THR A 139 -7.36 -6.88 9.21
CA THR A 139 -8.42 -7.88 8.99
C THR A 139 -9.65 -7.32 8.25
N ARG A 140 -10.11 -6.11 8.59
CA ARG A 140 -11.27 -5.49 7.89
C ARG A 140 -10.97 -5.17 6.43
N VAL A 141 -9.75 -4.75 6.13
CA VAL A 141 -9.32 -4.45 4.76
C VAL A 141 -9.15 -5.74 3.97
N VAL A 142 -8.56 -6.77 4.58
CA VAL A 142 -8.48 -8.13 3.99
C VAL A 142 -9.88 -8.66 3.63
N GLN A 143 -10.84 -8.55 4.53
CA GLN A 143 -12.23 -8.96 4.28
C GLN A 143 -12.84 -8.19 3.11
N MET A 144 -12.61 -6.88 3.05
CA MET A 144 -13.07 -6.04 1.94
C MET A 144 -12.47 -6.51 0.61
N TRP A 145 -11.15 -6.71 0.49
CA TRP A 145 -10.53 -7.19 -0.73
C TRP A 145 -11.09 -8.53 -1.18
N ARG A 146 -11.25 -9.47 -0.24
CA ARG A 146 -11.82 -10.80 -0.51
C ARG A 146 -13.29 -10.72 -0.95
N SER A 147 -14.08 -9.78 -0.40
CA SER A 147 -15.48 -9.56 -0.81
C SER A 147 -15.61 -9.03 -2.25
N LEU A 148 -14.56 -8.41 -2.78
CA LEU A 148 -14.46 -7.97 -4.17
C LEU A 148 -13.98 -9.10 -5.12
N GLY A 149 -13.80 -10.32 -4.61
CA GLY A 149 -13.33 -11.48 -5.38
C GLY A 149 -11.82 -11.52 -5.58
N LEU A 150 -11.04 -10.67 -4.90
CA LEU A 150 -9.58 -10.63 -5.02
C LEU A 150 -8.92 -11.59 -4.04
N THR A 151 -7.84 -12.25 -4.50
CA THR A 151 -6.97 -13.01 -3.60
C THR A 151 -6.20 -12.04 -2.71
N CYS A 152 -6.40 -12.13 -1.39
CA CYS A 152 -5.72 -11.28 -0.43
C CYS A 152 -4.93 -12.13 0.58
N TYR A 153 -3.63 -11.87 0.63
CA TYR A 153 -2.66 -12.46 1.56
C TYR A 153 -2.56 -11.55 2.78
N GLN A 154 -3.04 -12.04 3.92
CA GLN A 154 -2.86 -11.33 5.18
C GLN A 154 -1.47 -11.67 5.73
N VAL A 155 -0.57 -10.67 5.74
CA VAL A 155 0.85 -10.88 6.10
C VAL A 155 1.11 -10.89 7.60
N CYS A 156 0.24 -10.26 8.37
CA CYS A 156 0.20 -10.30 9.84
C CYS A 156 -1.19 -9.85 10.32
N GLU A 157 -1.45 -9.96 11.62
CA GLU A 157 -2.70 -9.47 12.21
C GLU A 157 -2.54 -8.01 12.64
N GLY A 158 -2.93 -7.07 11.78
CA GLY A 158 -2.96 -5.64 12.07
C GLY A 158 -4.27 -5.23 12.77
N ASN A 159 -4.21 -5.02 14.08
CA ASN A 159 -5.36 -4.65 14.93
C ASN A 159 -5.23 -3.24 15.53
N TYR A 160 -4.76 -2.25 14.78
CA TYR A 160 -4.59 -0.86 15.23
C TYR A 160 -5.39 0.14 14.41
#